data_bd94e3ccd50b7244c45d681f6c9a4a09
#
_entry.id   bd94e3ccd50b7244c45d681f6c9a4a09
#
_cell.length_a   1.000
_cell.length_b   1.000
_cell.length_c   1.000
_cell.angle_alpha   90.00
_cell.angle_beta   90.00
_cell.angle_gamma   90.00
#
_symmetry.space_group_name_H-M   'P 1'
#
loop_
_entity.id
_entity.type
_entity.pdbx_description
1 polymer ?
#
loop_
_entity_poly.entity_id
_entity_poly.type
_entity_poly.pdbx_seq_one_letter_code
_entity_poly.pdbx_strand_id
1 'polypeptide(L)'
;MKITLLMGSPRKNGSTSAMADAFVAGAESAGHEVVRFDVGKMDIKGCMGCEYCHVQGDGQCIQQDDMQEMYPHLNDCDMIVFASPVYYWTLTAQMQAALHRFYAIGKPAKATKFAMLLSSGSPGVYDAINSQINSAFNFMGIDIVGCITSNGDENKNPAKLEECRAFGASL
;
A
#
# COMPACT_ATOMS: atom_id res chain seq x y z
N MET A 1 -4.14 -13.22 10.17
CA MET A 1 -3.14 -12.89 9.12
C MET A 1 -2.22 -11.78 9.62
N LYS A 2 -1.00 -11.74 9.07
CA LYS A 2 -0.12 -10.56 9.16
C LYS A 2 -0.37 -9.66 7.94
N ILE A 3 -0.66 -8.40 8.18
CA ILE A 3 -0.98 -7.42 7.14
C ILE A 3 0.05 -6.30 7.19
N THR A 4 0.69 -5.99 6.07
CA THR A 4 1.57 -4.83 5.94
C THR A 4 0.83 -3.72 5.18
N LEU A 5 0.54 -2.61 5.87
CA LEU A 5 -0.13 -1.45 5.30
C LEU A 5 0.86 -0.34 5.01
N LEU A 6 0.93 0.08 3.75
CA LEU A 6 1.72 1.22 3.30
C LEU A 6 0.82 2.44 3.15
N MET A 7 1.10 3.48 3.93
CA MET A 7 0.33 4.72 3.96
C MET A 7 1.06 5.82 3.17
N GLY A 8 0.60 6.10 1.96
CA GLY A 8 1.24 7.04 1.03
C GLY A 8 0.90 8.51 1.24
N SER A 9 -0.03 8.85 2.17
CA SER A 9 -0.35 10.26 2.40
C SER A 9 0.66 10.94 3.33
N PRO A 10 1.19 12.11 2.96
CA PRO A 10 2.00 12.91 3.88
C PRO A 10 1.17 13.63 4.94
N ARG A 11 -0.16 13.69 4.78
CA ARG A 11 -1.07 14.40 5.69
C ARG A 11 -1.49 13.52 6.86
N LYS A 12 -1.11 13.89 8.09
CA LYS A 12 -1.40 13.13 9.31
C LYS A 12 -2.90 12.87 9.52
N ASN A 13 -3.75 13.87 9.26
CA ASN A 13 -5.20 13.81 9.50
C ASN A 13 -5.99 13.88 8.18
N GLY A 14 -5.44 13.32 7.10
CA GLY A 14 -6.09 13.29 5.79
C GLY A 14 -7.20 12.23 5.69
N SER A 15 -7.96 12.29 4.59
CA SER A 15 -9.03 11.30 4.30
C SER A 15 -8.48 9.88 4.19
N THR A 16 -7.37 9.71 3.48
CA THR A 16 -6.69 8.41 3.36
C THR A 16 -6.28 7.85 4.74
N SER A 17 -5.79 8.72 5.66
CA SER A 17 -5.42 8.28 7.02
C SER A 17 -6.65 7.77 7.76
N ALA A 18 -7.78 8.49 7.69
CA ALA A 18 -9.02 8.05 8.33
C ALA A 18 -9.52 6.70 7.78
N MET A 19 -9.44 6.49 6.45
CA MET A 19 -9.77 5.20 5.83
C MET A 19 -8.84 4.08 6.31
N ALA A 20 -7.53 4.33 6.34
CA ALA A 20 -6.54 3.37 6.82
C ALA A 20 -6.75 3.04 8.30
N ASP A 21 -7.01 4.04 9.15
CA ASP A 21 -7.25 3.85 10.58
C ASP A 21 -8.52 3.00 10.82
N ALA A 22 -9.59 3.23 10.04
CA ALA A 22 -10.81 2.44 10.09
C ALA A 22 -10.59 0.99 9.65
N PHE A 23 -9.85 0.79 8.55
CA PHE A 23 -9.47 -0.55 8.09
C PHE A 23 -8.66 -1.31 9.14
N VAL A 24 -7.63 -0.67 9.70
CA VAL A 24 -6.78 -1.26 10.75
C VAL A 24 -7.63 -1.68 11.93
N ALA A 25 -8.50 -0.80 12.43
CA ALA A 25 -9.37 -1.12 13.56
C ALA A 25 -10.30 -2.32 13.26
N GLY A 26 -10.79 -2.45 12.02
CA GLY A 26 -11.57 -3.61 11.58
C GLY A 26 -10.75 -4.89 11.57
N ALA A 27 -9.58 -4.85 10.94
CA ALA A 27 -8.68 -6.00 10.83
C ALA A 27 -8.21 -6.51 12.20
N GLU A 28 -7.81 -5.60 13.09
CA GLU A 28 -7.39 -5.95 14.45
C GLU A 28 -8.55 -6.53 15.28
N SER A 29 -9.79 -6.04 15.11
CA SER A 29 -10.97 -6.59 15.77
C SER A 29 -11.28 -8.04 15.35
N ALA A 30 -10.85 -8.44 14.16
CA ALA A 30 -10.94 -9.81 13.66
C ALA A 30 -9.70 -10.68 14.00
N GLY A 31 -8.79 -10.16 14.81
CA GLY A 31 -7.60 -10.89 15.27
C GLY A 31 -6.43 -10.89 14.26
N HIS A 32 -6.41 -9.97 13.32
CA HIS A 32 -5.28 -9.80 12.41
C HIS A 32 -4.22 -8.89 13.03
N GLU A 33 -2.95 -9.14 12.72
CA GLU A 33 -1.82 -8.28 13.09
C GLU A 33 -1.57 -7.30 11.94
N VAL A 34 -1.58 -6.00 12.21
CA VAL A 34 -1.34 -4.98 11.18
C VAL A 34 -0.08 -4.18 11.52
N VAL A 35 0.90 -4.20 10.62
CA VAL A 35 2.07 -3.32 10.67
C VAL A 35 1.89 -2.23 9.63
N ARG A 36 1.93 -0.97 10.07
CA ARG A 36 1.74 0.20 9.22
C ARG A 36 3.05 0.97 9.03
N PHE A 37 3.34 1.29 7.77
CA PHE A 37 4.44 2.17 7.37
C PHE A 37 3.88 3.45 6.75
N ASP A 38 4.18 4.60 7.34
CA ASP A 38 3.78 5.91 6.83
C ASP A 38 4.74 6.37 5.71
N VAL A 39 4.75 5.65 4.58
CA VAL A 39 5.67 5.89 3.45
C VAL A 39 5.58 7.31 2.89
N GLY A 40 4.43 7.98 3.08
CA GLY A 40 4.27 9.40 2.76
C GLY A 40 5.20 10.35 3.52
N LYS A 41 5.88 9.87 4.58
CA LYS A 41 6.80 10.65 5.42
C LYS A 41 8.19 10.02 5.51
N MET A 42 8.38 8.82 5.00
CA MET A 42 9.65 8.09 5.01
C MET A 42 10.58 8.62 3.91
N ASP A 43 11.88 8.56 4.14
CA ASP A 43 12.90 8.84 3.12
C ASP A 43 13.13 7.57 2.28
N ILE A 44 12.30 7.38 1.26
CA ILE A 44 12.42 6.28 0.31
C ILE A 44 12.72 6.83 -1.07
N LYS A 45 13.87 6.50 -1.60
CA LYS A 45 14.28 6.87 -2.96
C LYS A 45 13.77 5.85 -3.97
N GLY A 46 13.45 6.31 -5.17
CA GLY A 46 13.05 5.43 -6.27
C GLY A 46 14.16 4.44 -6.65
N CYS A 47 13.77 3.34 -7.29
CA CYS A 47 14.74 2.37 -7.83
C CYS A 47 15.63 3.04 -8.88
N MET A 48 16.94 2.82 -8.81
CA MET A 48 17.93 3.35 -9.76
C MET A 48 18.17 2.42 -10.96
N GLY A 49 17.57 1.21 -11.00
CA GLY A 49 17.81 0.23 -12.03
C GLY A 49 19.25 -0.30 -12.08
N CYS A 50 19.97 -0.27 -10.96
CA CYS A 50 21.40 -0.61 -10.91
C CYS A 50 21.67 -2.12 -10.88
N GLU A 51 20.63 -2.97 -10.85
CA GLU A 51 20.70 -4.44 -10.84
C GLU A 51 21.47 -5.06 -9.65
N TYR A 52 21.98 -4.27 -8.72
CA TYR A 52 22.77 -4.77 -7.59
C TYR A 52 22.04 -5.88 -6.84
N CYS A 53 20.74 -5.69 -6.55
CA CYS A 53 19.93 -6.64 -5.80
C CYS A 53 19.82 -8.02 -6.47
N HIS A 54 19.92 -8.10 -7.79
CA HIS A 54 19.83 -9.36 -8.55
C HIS A 54 21.19 -9.96 -8.92
N VAL A 55 22.26 -9.17 -8.91
CA VAL A 55 23.60 -9.64 -9.33
C VAL A 55 24.52 -9.93 -8.15
N GLN A 56 24.50 -9.08 -7.10
CA GLN A 56 25.44 -9.14 -5.97
C GLN A 56 24.73 -9.10 -4.62
N GLY A 57 23.54 -8.53 -4.55
CA GLY A 57 22.85 -8.20 -3.31
C GLY A 57 21.97 -9.31 -2.74
N ASP A 58 21.80 -10.43 -3.44
CA ASP A 58 20.94 -11.55 -3.01
C ASP A 58 19.56 -11.07 -2.52
N GLY A 59 18.89 -10.27 -3.34
CA GLY A 59 17.60 -9.66 -3.01
C GLY A 59 17.67 -8.39 -2.15
N GLN A 60 18.86 -7.98 -1.71
CA GLN A 60 19.04 -6.77 -0.90
C GLN A 60 19.34 -5.56 -1.78
N CYS A 61 18.60 -4.47 -1.61
CA CYS A 61 18.87 -3.23 -2.30
C CYS A 61 20.11 -2.54 -1.74
N ILE A 62 20.94 -1.96 -2.63
CA ILE A 62 22.12 -1.20 -2.24
C ILE A 62 21.79 0.12 -1.51
N GLN A 63 20.61 0.70 -1.79
CA GLN A 63 20.19 1.96 -1.16
C GLN A 63 19.86 1.75 0.32
N GLN A 64 20.57 2.48 1.18
CA GLN A 64 20.38 2.46 2.64
C GLN A 64 19.46 3.61 3.03
N ASP A 65 18.15 3.41 2.86
CA ASP A 65 17.08 4.34 3.20
C ASP A 65 15.98 3.59 3.98
N ASP A 66 14.90 4.28 4.35
CA ASP A 66 13.83 3.72 5.18
C ASP A 66 13.13 2.48 4.56
N MET A 67 13.33 2.22 3.27
CA MET A 67 12.83 1.00 2.65
C MET A 67 13.42 -0.28 3.25
N GLN A 68 14.63 -0.19 3.83
CA GLN A 68 15.29 -1.34 4.46
C GLN A 68 14.47 -1.90 5.64
N GLU A 69 13.80 -1.03 6.38
CA GLU A 69 12.91 -1.44 7.48
C GLU A 69 11.68 -2.20 7.00
N MET A 70 11.21 -1.90 5.77
CA MET A 70 9.99 -2.50 5.23
C MET A 70 10.18 -3.89 4.63
N TYR A 71 11.34 -4.19 4.04
CA TYR A 71 11.58 -5.46 3.35
C TYR A 71 11.28 -6.71 4.19
N PRO A 72 11.70 -6.80 5.46
CA PRO A 72 11.35 -7.95 6.30
C PRO A 72 9.84 -8.13 6.48
N HIS A 73 9.10 -7.02 6.68
CA HIS A 73 7.65 -7.04 6.85
C HIS A 73 6.91 -7.39 5.55
N LEU A 74 7.38 -6.91 4.40
CA LEU A 74 6.82 -7.25 3.09
C LEU A 74 7.00 -8.75 2.79
N ASN A 75 8.12 -9.34 3.20
CA ASN A 75 8.39 -10.76 2.99
C ASN A 75 7.68 -11.68 4.00
N ASP A 76 7.31 -11.18 5.19
CA ASP A 76 6.68 -11.99 6.24
C ASP A 76 5.16 -11.79 6.36
N CYS A 77 4.55 -10.88 5.60
CA CYS A 77 3.11 -10.67 5.63
C CYS A 77 2.34 -11.63 4.71
N ASP A 78 1.07 -11.88 5.06
CA ASP A 78 0.12 -12.62 4.23
C ASP A 78 -0.59 -11.70 3.22
N MET A 79 -0.72 -10.41 3.58
CA MET A 79 -1.44 -9.42 2.79
C MET A 79 -0.73 -8.07 2.81
N ILE A 80 -0.76 -7.38 1.67
CA ILE A 80 -0.27 -6.01 1.51
C ILE A 80 -1.46 -5.09 1.24
N VAL A 81 -1.48 -3.92 1.89
CA VAL A 81 -2.50 -2.89 1.68
C VAL A 81 -1.85 -1.58 1.32
N PHE A 82 -2.25 -0.97 0.21
CA PHE A 82 -1.86 0.39 -0.13
C PHE A 82 -2.98 1.36 0.21
N ALA A 83 -2.69 2.33 1.07
CA ALA A 83 -3.57 3.45 1.37
C ALA A 83 -2.95 4.73 0.80
N SER A 84 -3.53 5.30 -0.27
CA SER A 84 -2.95 6.46 -0.95
C SER A 84 -4.01 7.46 -1.37
N PRO A 85 -3.74 8.77 -1.22
CA PRO A 85 -4.49 9.74 -1.98
C PRO A 85 -4.11 9.63 -3.46
N VAL A 86 -5.04 10.00 -4.33
CA VAL A 86 -4.77 10.10 -5.77
C VAL A 86 -4.27 11.53 -6.05
N TYR A 87 -3.04 11.64 -6.52
CA TYR A 87 -2.45 12.89 -6.98
C TYR A 87 -2.18 12.80 -8.47
N TYR A 88 -2.88 13.62 -9.24
CA TYR A 88 -2.74 13.69 -10.69
C TYR A 88 -2.84 12.31 -11.38
N TRP A 89 -3.95 11.59 -11.09
CA TRP A 89 -4.31 10.25 -11.63
C TRP A 89 -3.38 9.11 -11.22
N THR A 90 -2.48 9.30 -10.25
CA THR A 90 -1.56 8.24 -9.81
C THR A 90 -1.47 8.18 -8.29
N LEU A 91 -0.81 7.16 -7.76
CA LEU A 91 -0.39 7.09 -6.37
C LEU A 91 0.55 8.26 -6.05
N THR A 92 0.70 8.62 -4.79
CA THR A 92 1.70 9.63 -4.40
C THR A 92 3.10 9.26 -4.86
N ALA A 93 3.96 10.25 -5.10
CA ALA A 93 5.34 10.01 -5.50
C ALA A 93 6.09 9.11 -4.49
N GLN A 94 5.82 9.28 -3.19
CA GLN A 94 6.38 8.46 -2.13
C GLN A 94 5.93 7.00 -2.22
N MET A 95 4.64 6.75 -2.47
CA MET A 95 4.11 5.40 -2.67
C MET A 95 4.67 4.78 -3.95
N GLN A 96 4.82 5.55 -5.03
CA GLN A 96 5.47 5.09 -6.27
C GLN A 96 6.93 4.70 -6.02
N ALA A 97 7.66 5.51 -5.25
CA ALA A 97 9.03 5.18 -4.89
C ALA A 97 9.11 3.84 -4.13
N ALA A 98 8.24 3.63 -3.13
CA ALA A 98 8.17 2.37 -2.40
C ALA A 98 7.80 1.20 -3.34
N LEU A 99 6.80 1.36 -4.22
CA LEU A 99 6.41 0.32 -5.20
C LEU A 99 7.57 -0.04 -6.13
N HIS A 100 8.32 0.93 -6.66
CA HIS A 100 9.48 0.65 -7.51
C HIS A 100 10.56 -0.17 -6.79
N ARG A 101 10.65 -0.03 -5.47
CA ARG A 101 11.63 -0.74 -4.66
C ARG A 101 11.25 -2.20 -4.38
N PHE A 102 10.01 -2.63 -4.69
CA PHE A 102 9.65 -4.06 -4.71
C PHE A 102 10.52 -4.84 -5.70
N TYR A 103 11.11 -4.17 -6.69
CA TYR A 103 12.05 -4.77 -7.63
C TYR A 103 13.19 -5.54 -6.93
N ALA A 104 13.66 -5.08 -5.78
CA ALA A 104 14.74 -5.74 -5.05
C ALA A 104 14.37 -7.16 -4.57
N ILE A 105 13.12 -7.33 -4.10
CA ILE A 105 12.62 -8.63 -3.62
C ILE A 105 11.89 -9.41 -4.72
N GLY A 106 11.66 -8.81 -5.89
CA GLY A 106 10.90 -9.36 -7.01
C GLY A 106 9.45 -9.60 -6.64
N LYS A 107 9.21 -10.55 -5.75
CA LYS A 107 7.89 -10.88 -5.19
C LYS A 107 8.00 -11.03 -3.67
N PRO A 108 7.09 -10.46 -2.88
CA PRO A 108 6.97 -10.75 -1.44
C PRO A 108 6.82 -12.25 -1.20
N ALA A 109 7.61 -12.81 -0.28
CA ALA A 109 7.78 -14.25 -0.17
C ALA A 109 6.50 -15.01 0.24
N LYS A 110 5.66 -14.41 1.10
CA LYS A 110 4.45 -15.04 1.65
C LYS A 110 3.15 -14.39 1.19
N ALA A 111 3.17 -13.12 0.79
CA ALA A 111 1.96 -12.40 0.47
C ALA A 111 1.22 -13.03 -0.71
N THR A 112 -0.06 -13.34 -0.49
CA THR A 112 -0.97 -13.86 -1.52
C THR A 112 -2.13 -12.91 -1.79
N LYS A 113 -2.33 -11.89 -0.96
CA LYS A 113 -3.45 -10.95 -1.04
C LYS A 113 -2.95 -9.50 -1.09
N PHE A 114 -3.69 -8.68 -1.82
CA PHE A 114 -3.46 -7.25 -1.91
C PHE A 114 -4.79 -6.49 -1.88
N ALA A 115 -4.80 -5.29 -1.29
CA ALA A 115 -5.93 -4.37 -1.39
C ALA A 115 -5.49 -2.91 -1.47
N MET A 116 -6.41 -2.04 -1.88
CA MET A 116 -6.21 -0.60 -1.95
C MET A 116 -7.29 0.17 -1.20
N LEU A 117 -6.88 1.26 -0.56
CA LEU A 117 -7.73 2.30 0.00
C LEU A 117 -7.33 3.62 -0.67
N LEU A 118 -8.14 4.13 -1.57
CA LEU A 118 -7.80 5.31 -2.38
C LEU A 118 -8.74 6.48 -2.08
N SER A 119 -8.18 7.66 -1.81
CA SER A 119 -8.98 8.88 -1.66
C SER A 119 -8.60 9.92 -2.71
N SER A 120 -9.57 10.70 -3.17
CA SER A 120 -9.36 11.75 -4.18
C SER A 120 -10.23 12.97 -3.94
N GLY A 121 -9.97 14.06 -4.65
CA GLY A 121 -10.84 15.24 -4.70
C GLY A 121 -12.00 15.07 -5.68
N SER A 122 -11.84 14.23 -6.71
CA SER A 122 -12.81 14.08 -7.81
C SER A 122 -13.06 12.60 -8.13
N PRO A 123 -14.26 12.23 -8.62
CA PRO A 123 -14.53 10.88 -9.09
C PRO A 123 -13.80 10.58 -10.41
N GLY A 124 -13.70 9.29 -10.78
CA GLY A 124 -13.21 8.85 -12.10
C GLY A 124 -11.71 8.98 -12.33
N VAL A 125 -10.91 9.06 -11.27
CA VAL A 125 -9.44 9.27 -11.37
C VAL A 125 -8.63 8.02 -11.01
N TYR A 126 -9.25 6.85 -10.94
CA TYR A 126 -8.64 5.64 -10.39
C TYR A 126 -8.12 4.65 -11.46
N ASP A 127 -8.55 4.78 -12.73
CA ASP A 127 -8.30 3.77 -13.77
C ASP A 127 -6.81 3.53 -14.03
N ALA A 128 -6.01 4.59 -14.06
CA ALA A 128 -4.56 4.46 -14.27
C ALA A 128 -3.90 3.69 -13.12
N ILE A 129 -4.31 3.96 -11.87
CA ILE A 129 -3.81 3.24 -10.69
C ILE A 129 -4.25 1.77 -10.75
N ASN A 130 -5.53 1.51 -11.04
CA ASN A 130 -6.05 0.16 -11.15
C ASN A 130 -5.30 -0.64 -12.22
N SER A 131 -5.05 -0.04 -13.38
CA SER A 131 -4.30 -0.68 -14.47
C SER A 131 -2.86 -1.01 -14.05
N GLN A 132 -2.15 -0.05 -13.44
CA GLN A 132 -0.79 -0.25 -12.95
C GLN A 132 -0.71 -1.37 -11.91
N ILE A 133 -1.58 -1.30 -10.90
CA ILE A 133 -1.57 -2.24 -9.78
C ILE A 133 -1.99 -3.63 -10.24
N ASN A 134 -3.05 -3.75 -11.05
CA ASN A 134 -3.46 -5.04 -11.61
C ASN A 134 -2.31 -5.70 -12.38
N SER A 135 -1.61 -4.95 -13.23
CA SER A 135 -0.48 -5.48 -13.99
C SER A 135 0.65 -5.95 -13.07
N ALA A 136 1.03 -5.14 -12.06
CA ALA A 136 2.13 -5.46 -11.16
C ALA A 136 1.83 -6.65 -10.24
N PHE A 137 0.66 -6.64 -9.58
CA PHE A 137 0.33 -7.67 -8.59
C PHE A 137 -0.08 -9.00 -9.24
N ASN A 138 -0.76 -8.97 -10.40
CA ASN A 138 -1.01 -10.17 -11.20
C ASN A 138 0.29 -10.82 -11.69
N PHE A 139 1.27 -10.01 -12.12
CA PHE A 139 2.61 -10.53 -12.47
C PHE A 139 3.29 -11.21 -11.28
N MET A 140 3.14 -10.68 -10.08
CA MET A 140 3.64 -11.29 -8.86
C MET A 140 2.82 -12.50 -8.38
N GLY A 141 1.65 -12.78 -8.99
CA GLY A 141 0.73 -13.84 -8.56
C GLY A 141 0.11 -13.56 -7.19
N ILE A 142 -0.22 -12.29 -6.92
CA ILE A 142 -0.89 -11.83 -5.69
C ILE A 142 -2.31 -11.40 -6.06
N ASP A 143 -3.30 -11.99 -5.39
CA ASP A 143 -4.72 -11.71 -5.65
C ASP A 143 -5.15 -10.35 -5.11
N ILE A 144 -5.79 -9.53 -5.94
CA ILE A 144 -6.37 -8.27 -5.52
C ILE A 144 -7.75 -8.54 -4.96
N VAL A 145 -7.87 -8.49 -3.63
CA VAL A 145 -9.08 -8.87 -2.89
C VAL A 145 -10.00 -7.69 -2.59
N GLY A 146 -9.58 -6.46 -2.85
CA GLY A 146 -10.43 -5.29 -2.65
C GLY A 146 -9.79 -3.97 -3.07
N CYS A 147 -10.66 -3.02 -3.42
CA CYS A 147 -10.30 -1.63 -3.66
C CYS A 147 -11.46 -0.74 -3.18
N ILE A 148 -11.23 0.01 -2.11
CA ILE A 148 -12.21 0.99 -1.63
C ILE A 148 -11.76 2.37 -2.06
N THR A 149 -12.63 3.08 -2.75
CA THR A 149 -12.40 4.45 -3.20
C THR A 149 -13.29 5.43 -2.45
N SER A 150 -12.81 6.66 -2.27
CA SER A 150 -13.55 7.76 -1.66
C SER A 150 -13.17 9.07 -2.36
N ASN A 151 -14.15 9.93 -2.62
CA ASN A 151 -13.89 11.20 -3.29
C ASN A 151 -14.74 12.35 -2.74
N GLY A 152 -14.24 13.58 -2.85
CA GLY A 152 -14.97 14.80 -2.50
C GLY A 152 -15.64 14.71 -1.11
N ASP A 153 -16.97 14.84 -1.08
CA ASP A 153 -17.77 14.85 0.14
C ASP A 153 -17.91 13.46 0.81
N GLU A 154 -17.58 12.39 0.11
CA GLU A 154 -17.51 11.04 0.71
C GLU A 154 -16.31 10.91 1.65
N ASN A 155 -15.28 11.72 1.42
CA ASN A 155 -14.07 11.70 2.23
C ASN A 155 -14.38 11.98 3.71
N LYS A 156 -14.02 11.05 4.58
CA LYS A 156 -14.34 11.06 6.02
C LYS A 156 -15.82 10.90 6.37
N ASN A 157 -16.68 10.58 5.39
CA ASN A 157 -18.07 10.24 5.68
C ASN A 157 -18.10 8.99 6.60
N PRO A 158 -18.88 8.98 7.69
CA PRO A 158 -18.98 7.82 8.58
C PRO A 158 -19.31 6.51 7.89
N ALA A 159 -20.19 6.53 6.88
CA ALA A 159 -20.53 5.32 6.10
C ALA A 159 -19.33 4.79 5.31
N LYS A 160 -18.50 5.66 4.73
CA LYS A 160 -17.27 5.26 4.03
C LYS A 160 -16.22 4.70 4.98
N LEU A 161 -16.08 5.27 6.17
CA LEU A 161 -15.17 4.75 7.18
C LEU A 161 -15.65 3.39 7.71
N GLU A 162 -16.97 3.21 7.85
CA GLU A 162 -17.53 1.90 8.23
C GLU A 162 -17.33 0.86 7.14
N GLU A 163 -17.44 1.22 5.86
CA GLU A 163 -17.07 0.33 4.73
C GLU A 163 -15.62 -0.15 4.84
N CYS A 164 -14.68 0.76 5.15
CA CYS A 164 -13.28 0.38 5.36
C CYS A 164 -13.11 -0.54 6.58
N ARG A 165 -13.80 -0.25 7.68
CA ARG A 165 -13.79 -1.07 8.90
C ARG A 165 -14.34 -2.47 8.62
N ALA A 166 -15.52 -2.55 8.00
CA ALA A 166 -16.17 -3.80 7.66
C ALA A 166 -15.30 -4.66 6.74
N PHE A 167 -14.63 -4.03 5.76
CA PHE A 167 -13.68 -4.74 4.88
C PHE A 167 -12.51 -5.33 5.69
N GLY A 168 -11.89 -4.55 6.58
CA GLY A 168 -10.83 -5.09 7.44
C GLY A 168 -11.29 -6.25 8.32
N ALA A 169 -12.50 -6.16 8.85
CA ALA A 169 -13.09 -7.21 9.70
C ALA A 169 -13.52 -8.47 8.92
N SER A 170 -13.69 -8.39 7.60
CA SER A 170 -14.14 -9.51 6.76
C SER A 170 -13.00 -10.37 6.19
N LEU A 171 -11.76 -10.01 6.43
CA LEU A 171 -10.58 -10.71 5.90
C LEU A 171 -10.34 -12.09 6.61
#